data_d67cbbd3415a920acd3c46b12021a831
#
_entry.id   d67cbbd3415a920acd3c46b12021a831
#
_cell.length_a   1.000
_cell.length_b   1.000
_cell.length_c   1.000
_cell.angle_alpha   90.00
_cell.angle_beta   90.00
_cell.angle_gamma   90.00
#
_symmetry.space_group_name_H-M   'P 1'
#
loop_
_entity.id
_entity.type
_entity.pdbx_description
1 polymer ?
#
loop_
_entity_poly.entity_id
_entity_poly.type
_entity_poly.pdbx_seq_one_letter_code
_entity_poly.pdbx_strand_id
1 'polypeptide(L)'
;MIRLTNKEEETIIILAEECSEVIQLCMKIRRFGFNDKNPNDPKAVENWKNLEQEIGDVIAMIEFVLNLGIGVTEKGLKKAYLNKLAKLKKYSKLYDKSESS
;
A
#
# COMPACT_ATOMS: atom_id res chain seq x y z
N MET A 1 9.16 -21.03 -21.23
CA MET A 1 8.40 -19.82 -20.88
C MET A 1 7.32 -20.18 -19.85
N ILE A 2 7.32 -19.48 -18.74
CA ILE A 2 6.30 -19.67 -17.71
C ILE A 2 5.09 -18.80 -18.05
N ARG A 3 3.92 -19.43 -18.09
CA ARG A 3 2.69 -18.69 -18.33
C ARG A 3 1.86 -18.61 -17.08
N LEU A 4 1.35 -17.43 -16.81
CA LEU A 4 0.37 -17.24 -15.75
C LEU A 4 -1.01 -17.63 -16.25
N THR A 5 -1.85 -18.13 -15.36
CA THR A 5 -3.27 -18.26 -15.68
C THR A 5 -3.88 -16.87 -15.83
N ASN A 6 -5.05 -16.79 -16.46
CA ASN A 6 -5.74 -15.50 -16.59
C ASN A 6 -6.01 -14.85 -15.22
N LYS A 7 -6.38 -15.66 -14.25
CA LYS A 7 -6.64 -15.17 -12.89
C LYS A 7 -5.37 -14.65 -12.21
N GLU A 8 -4.28 -15.38 -12.37
CA GLU A 8 -2.98 -14.95 -11.82
C GLU A 8 -2.55 -13.63 -12.45
N GLU A 9 -2.61 -13.54 -13.77
CA GLU A 9 -2.22 -12.33 -14.48
C GLU A 9 -3.06 -11.13 -14.08
N GLU A 10 -4.38 -11.29 -14.05
CA GLU A 10 -5.29 -10.21 -13.64
C GLU A 10 -5.02 -9.77 -12.21
N THR A 11 -4.82 -10.71 -11.29
CA THR A 11 -4.52 -10.40 -9.89
C THR A 11 -3.24 -9.57 -9.76
N ILE A 12 -2.19 -9.96 -10.47
CA ILE A 12 -0.90 -9.27 -10.40
C ILE A 12 -0.99 -7.87 -11.04
N ILE A 13 -1.70 -7.74 -12.15
CA ILE A 13 -1.88 -6.45 -12.81
C ILE A 13 -2.65 -5.49 -11.90
N ILE A 14 -3.74 -5.94 -11.30
CA ILE A 14 -4.54 -5.06 -10.41
C ILE A 14 -3.73 -4.70 -9.18
N LEU A 15 -2.99 -5.64 -8.59
CA LEU A 15 -2.13 -5.34 -7.45
C LEU A 15 -1.12 -4.24 -7.81
N ALA A 16 -0.50 -4.35 -9.00
CA ALA A 16 0.46 -3.35 -9.46
C ALA A 16 -0.20 -1.99 -9.64
N GLU A 17 -1.39 -1.94 -10.22
CA GLU A 17 -2.13 -0.70 -10.41
C GLU A 17 -2.47 -0.03 -9.07
N GLU A 18 -2.96 -0.80 -8.11
CA GLU A 18 -3.29 -0.26 -6.79
C GLU A 18 -2.06 0.26 -6.05
N CYS A 19 -0.94 -0.46 -6.15
CA CYS A 19 0.31 0.01 -5.56
C CYS A 19 0.78 1.31 -6.21
N SER A 20 0.62 1.44 -7.53
CA SER A 20 1.02 2.66 -8.24
C SER A 20 0.19 3.87 -7.78
N GLU A 21 -1.09 3.66 -7.50
CA GLU A 21 -1.97 4.73 -7.01
C GLU A 21 -1.56 5.17 -5.60
N VAL A 22 -1.16 4.22 -4.75
CA VAL A 22 -0.62 4.56 -3.42
C VAL A 22 0.65 5.41 -3.56
N ILE A 23 1.54 5.04 -4.47
CA ILE A 23 2.78 5.78 -4.71
C ILE A 23 2.48 7.22 -5.13
N GLN A 24 1.59 7.40 -6.10
CA GLN A 24 1.22 8.73 -6.60
C GLN A 24 0.64 9.58 -5.48
N LEU A 25 -0.22 8.99 -4.67
CA LEU A 25 -0.87 9.70 -3.58
C LEU A 25 0.11 10.07 -2.47
N CYS A 26 1.07 9.20 -2.16
CA CYS A 26 2.14 9.51 -1.20
C CYS A 26 2.95 10.72 -1.65
N MET A 27 3.26 10.82 -2.94
CA MET A 27 3.98 11.97 -3.49
C MET A 27 3.14 13.25 -3.42
N LYS A 28 1.85 13.13 -3.65
CA LYS A 28 0.92 14.25 -3.53
C LYS A 28 0.84 14.74 -2.08
N ILE A 29 0.73 13.81 -1.13
CA ILE A 29 0.73 14.14 0.30
C ILE A 29 2.03 14.82 0.71
N ARG A 30 3.16 14.32 0.21
CA ARG A 30 4.45 14.93 0.50
C ARG A 30 4.51 16.39 0.07
N ARG A 31 3.88 16.73 -1.07
CA ARG A 31 3.88 18.10 -1.57
C ARG A 31 2.83 19.00 -0.91
N PHE A 32 1.66 18.46 -0.62
CA PHE A 32 0.52 19.27 -0.23
C PHE A 32 -0.04 18.96 1.16
N GLY A 33 0.40 17.87 1.80
CA GLY A 33 -0.03 17.47 3.13
C GLY A 33 -1.23 16.54 3.14
N PHE A 34 -1.50 15.97 4.30
CA PHE A 34 -2.58 14.99 4.49
C PHE A 34 -3.96 15.61 4.37
N ASN A 35 -4.12 16.86 4.78
CA ASN A 35 -5.44 17.51 4.84
C ASN A 35 -5.80 18.29 3.60
N ASP A 36 -4.91 18.34 2.61
CA ASP A 36 -5.19 19.05 1.37
C ASP A 36 -6.20 18.30 0.52
N LYS A 37 -6.96 19.03 -0.26
CA LYS A 37 -7.90 18.49 -1.25
C LYS A 37 -7.99 19.43 -2.44
N ASN A 38 -8.44 18.89 -3.58
CA ASN A 38 -8.58 19.69 -4.80
C ASN A 38 -9.66 20.77 -4.61
N PRO A 39 -9.31 22.06 -4.61
CA PRO A 39 -10.28 23.14 -4.40
C PRO A 39 -11.28 23.30 -5.54
N ASN A 40 -10.99 22.73 -6.72
CA ASN A 40 -11.84 22.87 -7.89
C ASN A 40 -12.85 21.72 -8.03
N ASP A 41 -12.82 20.75 -7.13
CA ASP A 41 -13.74 19.61 -7.15
C ASP A 41 -14.58 19.63 -5.88
N PRO A 42 -15.89 19.91 -5.98
CA PRO A 42 -16.74 19.96 -4.79
C PRO A 42 -16.92 18.60 -4.11
N LYS A 43 -16.56 17.51 -4.80
CA LYS A 43 -16.62 16.16 -4.23
C LYS A 43 -15.27 15.67 -3.71
N ALA A 44 -14.23 16.49 -3.80
CA ALA A 44 -12.92 16.11 -3.34
C ALA A 44 -12.91 15.87 -1.82
N VAL A 45 -12.14 14.88 -1.41
CA VAL A 45 -11.88 14.59 0.01
C VAL A 45 -10.41 14.80 0.29
N GLU A 46 -10.06 14.93 1.57
CA GLU A 46 -8.69 15.12 2.00
C GLU A 46 -7.81 13.96 1.54
N ASN A 47 -6.55 14.26 1.32
CA ASN A 47 -5.59 13.25 0.83
C ASN A 47 -5.49 12.02 1.74
N TRP A 48 -5.59 12.20 3.07
CA TRP A 48 -5.54 11.04 3.97
C TRP A 48 -6.70 10.07 3.74
N LYS A 49 -7.87 10.59 3.36
CA LYS A 49 -9.03 9.75 3.08
C LYS A 49 -8.84 8.95 1.80
N ASN A 50 -8.26 9.59 0.79
CA ASN A 50 -7.90 8.88 -0.44
C ASN A 50 -6.82 7.82 -0.16
N LEU A 51 -5.86 8.12 0.72
CA LEU A 51 -4.83 7.16 1.10
C LEU A 51 -5.44 5.94 1.80
N GLU A 52 -6.39 6.17 2.70
CA GLU A 52 -7.10 5.08 3.36
C GLU A 52 -7.77 4.15 2.35
N GLN A 53 -8.46 4.74 1.36
CA GLN A 53 -9.11 3.97 0.31
C GLN A 53 -8.11 3.17 -0.52
N GLU A 54 -7.02 3.81 -0.95
CA GLU A 54 -6.01 3.15 -1.79
C GLU A 54 -5.29 2.03 -1.04
N ILE A 55 -4.98 2.22 0.23
CA ILE A 55 -4.37 1.16 1.05
C ILE A 55 -5.36 0.00 1.22
N GLY A 56 -6.64 0.31 1.43
CA GLY A 56 -7.67 -0.72 1.51
C GLY A 56 -7.74 -1.55 0.23
N ASP A 57 -7.62 -0.90 -0.93
CA ASP A 57 -7.61 -1.58 -2.21
C ASP A 57 -6.41 -2.54 -2.34
N VAL A 58 -5.23 -2.12 -1.85
CA VAL A 58 -4.04 -2.99 -1.82
C VAL A 58 -4.29 -4.20 -0.90
N ILE A 59 -4.86 -3.96 0.28
CA ILE A 59 -5.15 -5.05 1.22
C ILE A 59 -6.09 -6.07 0.59
N ALA A 60 -7.12 -5.62 -0.14
CA ALA A 60 -8.02 -6.51 -0.85
C ALA A 60 -7.26 -7.38 -1.86
N MET A 61 -6.33 -6.79 -2.59
CA MET A 61 -5.55 -7.54 -3.57
C MET A 61 -4.57 -8.52 -2.93
N ILE A 62 -4.09 -8.23 -1.72
CA ILE A 62 -3.27 -9.18 -0.97
C ILE A 62 -4.08 -10.46 -0.66
N GLU A 63 -5.35 -10.32 -0.32
CA GLU A 63 -6.22 -11.47 -0.12
C GLU A 63 -6.32 -12.33 -1.38
N PHE A 64 -6.49 -11.70 -2.54
CA PHE A 64 -6.53 -12.44 -3.81
C PHE A 64 -5.20 -13.16 -4.10
N VAL A 65 -4.07 -12.53 -3.78
CA VAL A 65 -2.75 -13.17 -3.93
C VAL A 65 -2.65 -14.41 -3.05
N LEU A 66 -3.09 -14.32 -1.79
CA LEU A 66 -3.09 -15.45 -0.89
C LEU A 66 -3.94 -16.61 -1.42
N ASN A 67 -5.06 -16.30 -2.04
CA ASN A 67 -5.98 -17.29 -2.58
C ASN A 67 -5.49 -17.96 -3.87
N LEU A 68 -4.45 -17.43 -4.50
CA LEU A 68 -3.88 -18.04 -5.71
C LEU A 68 -3.14 -19.36 -5.42
N GLY A 69 -2.72 -19.59 -4.18
CA GLY A 69 -2.00 -20.81 -3.81
C GLY A 69 -0.62 -20.92 -4.46
N ILE A 70 0.03 -19.79 -4.73
CA ILE A 70 1.31 -19.74 -5.45
C ILE A 70 2.53 -19.73 -4.52
N GLY A 71 2.35 -19.99 -3.24
CA GLY A 71 3.45 -19.98 -2.27
C GLY A 71 3.46 -18.81 -1.32
N VAL A 72 2.74 -17.72 -1.62
CA VAL A 72 2.55 -16.62 -0.68
C VAL A 72 1.55 -17.08 0.38
N THR A 73 1.95 -17.00 1.65
CA THR A 73 1.15 -17.49 2.77
C THR A 73 1.00 -16.41 3.85
N GLU A 74 -0.04 -16.53 4.67
CA GLU A 74 -0.22 -15.62 5.81
C GLU A 74 0.97 -15.70 6.76
N LYS A 75 1.49 -16.90 7.00
CA LYS A 75 2.67 -17.09 7.85
C LYS A 75 3.91 -16.37 7.28
N GLY A 76 4.13 -16.49 5.98
CA GLY A 76 5.22 -15.82 5.29
C GLY A 76 5.09 -14.31 5.33
N LEU A 77 3.87 -13.80 5.11
CA LEU A 77 3.61 -12.36 5.19
C LEU A 77 3.84 -11.84 6.60
N LYS A 78 3.41 -12.58 7.62
CA LYS A 78 3.64 -12.19 9.02
C LYS A 78 5.12 -12.12 9.34
N LYS A 79 5.90 -13.08 8.88
CA LYS A 79 7.35 -13.08 9.07
C LYS A 79 8.00 -11.87 8.40
N ALA A 80 7.61 -11.59 7.15
CA ALA A 80 8.12 -10.44 6.41
C ALA A 80 7.75 -9.12 7.11
N TYR A 81 6.52 -9.04 7.60
CA TYR A 81 6.03 -7.89 8.37
C TYR A 81 6.89 -7.65 9.61
N LEU A 82 7.14 -8.69 10.40
CA LEU A 82 7.96 -8.57 11.62
C LEU A 82 9.40 -8.18 11.28
N ASN A 83 9.96 -8.72 10.20
CA ASN A 83 11.30 -8.36 9.75
C ASN A 83 11.35 -6.89 9.34
N LYS A 84 10.31 -6.37 8.69
CA LYS A 84 10.25 -4.96 8.31
C LYS A 84 10.20 -4.05 9.53
N LEU A 85 9.40 -4.42 10.53
CA LEU A 85 9.35 -3.65 11.77
C LEU A 85 10.71 -3.57 12.45
N ALA A 86 11.45 -4.69 12.48
CA ALA A 86 12.80 -4.73 13.06
C ALA A 86 13.76 -3.82 12.29
N LYS A 87 13.70 -3.84 10.97
CA LYS A 87 14.53 -2.97 10.12
C LYS A 87 14.22 -1.50 10.34
N LEU A 88 12.93 -1.15 10.45
CA LEU A 88 12.52 0.23 10.68
C LEU A 88 13.02 0.73 12.04
N LYS A 89 12.99 -0.12 13.05
CA LYS A 89 13.50 0.22 14.38
C LYS A 89 14.99 0.53 14.33
N LYS A 90 15.73 -0.19 13.50
CA LYS A 90 17.19 -0.04 13.39
C LYS A 90 17.61 1.09 12.46
N TYR A 91 16.91 1.27 11.32
CA TYR A 91 17.38 2.12 10.24
C TYR A 91 16.49 3.34 9.95
N SER A 92 15.39 3.49 10.66
CA SER A 92 14.52 4.64 10.42
C SER A 92 14.22 5.37 11.71
N LYS A 93 13.63 6.57 11.58
CA LYS A 93 13.24 7.40 12.71
C LYS A 93 11.79 7.21 13.13
N LEU A 94 11.08 6.23 12.53
CA LEU A 94 9.67 6.03 12.81
C LEU A 94 9.36 5.67 14.27
N TYR A 95 10.33 5.09 14.96
CA TYR A 95 10.20 4.79 16.39
C TYR A 95 10.82 5.85 17.28
N ASP A 96 11.34 6.94 16.69
CA ASP A 96 11.92 8.04 17.45
C ASP A 96 10.82 8.93 17.99
N LYS A 97 10.81 9.12 19.30
CA LYS A 97 9.79 9.93 19.98
C LYS A 97 10.15 11.42 20.07
N SER A 98 11.34 11.78 19.61
CA SER A 98 11.80 13.18 19.64
C SER A 98 11.08 14.06 18.61
N GLU A 99 10.49 13.45 17.59
CA GLU A 99 9.68 14.17 16.60
C GLU A 99 8.22 13.78 16.76
N SER A 100 7.43 14.74 17.18
CA SER A 100 5.97 14.57 17.17
C SER A 100 5.45 15.08 15.84
N SER A 101 4.67 14.26 15.19
CA SER A 101 4.02 14.64 13.93
C SER A 101 2.77 15.47 14.22
#